data_657762ad1b9db80111f00b43cb0fd71b
#
_entry.id   657762ad1b9db80111f00b43cb0fd71b
#
_cell.length_a   1.000
_cell.length_b   1.000
_cell.length_c   1.000
_cell.angle_alpha   90.00
_cell.angle_beta   90.00
_cell.angle_gamma   90.00
#
_symmetry.space_group_name_H-M   'P 1'
#
loop_
_entity.id
_entity.type
_entity.pdbx_description
1 polymer ?
#
loop_
_entity_poly.entity_id
_entity_poly.type
_entity_poly.pdbx_seq_one_letter_code
_entity_poly.pdbx_strand_id
1 'polypeptide(L)'
;LGDVYKRQPLKYARHPLVYLVEAADDICYQMMDIEDAYKPKILTTEETKELLMTYFSEERQEHLRKTFLIVNDVNEQIAYLRSSVIGLLIRECTRVFLDHEQEILSGTFEGSLIKRIAERPAAAYKHSVEVSINKIYRSRDVLDVELAGFRIISTLLELMIDAVTSPEKTYSKLLIDRVSSQYNINSPVLYERIQAVLDYISGMTDVFALDLYRKINGNSLPAV
;
A
#
# COMPACT_ATOMS: atom_id res chain seq x y z
N LEU A 1 -0.13 14.15 10.26
CA LEU A 1 -0.98 14.58 9.11
C LEU A 1 -2.47 14.32 9.40
N GLY A 2 -2.86 13.17 9.98
CA GLY A 2 -4.25 12.85 10.28
C GLY A 2 -4.98 13.85 11.19
N ASP A 3 -4.27 14.52 12.11
CA ASP A 3 -4.90 15.48 13.03
C ASP A 3 -5.15 16.88 12.41
N VAL A 4 -4.43 17.23 11.36
CA VAL A 4 -4.64 18.50 10.63
C VAL A 4 -5.97 18.44 9.87
N TYR A 5 -6.28 17.31 9.23
CA TYR A 5 -7.54 17.14 8.50
C TYR A 5 -8.77 17.04 9.41
N LYS A 6 -8.62 16.54 10.65
CA LYS A 6 -9.72 16.47 11.64
C LYS A 6 -10.18 17.85 12.12
N ARG A 7 -9.38 18.91 11.94
CA ARG A 7 -9.69 20.29 12.39
C ARG A 7 -10.27 21.18 11.29
N GLN A 8 -10.46 20.66 10.09
CA GLN A 8 -11.05 21.46 9.00
C GLN A 8 -12.54 21.66 9.22
N PRO A 9 -13.02 22.91 9.25
CA PRO A 9 -14.45 23.21 9.46
C PRO A 9 -15.32 22.89 8.24
N LEU A 10 -14.71 22.65 7.07
CA LEU A 10 -15.40 22.36 5.82
C LEU A 10 -15.18 20.90 5.42
N LYS A 11 -16.27 20.16 5.23
CA LYS A 11 -16.28 18.81 4.69
C LYS A 11 -16.68 18.90 3.22
N TYR A 12 -15.75 18.55 2.32
CA TYR A 12 -16.02 18.50 0.88
C TYR A 12 -16.61 17.15 0.49
N ALA A 13 -17.54 17.16 -0.45
CA ALA A 13 -18.04 15.96 -1.10
C ALA A 13 -16.87 15.28 -1.86
N ARG A 14 -16.81 13.96 -1.80
CA ARG A 14 -15.81 13.18 -2.54
C ARG A 14 -16.22 13.11 -4.02
N HIS A 15 -15.24 13.21 -4.92
CA HIS A 15 -15.51 13.00 -6.34
C HIS A 15 -15.99 11.55 -6.58
N PRO A 16 -17.01 11.29 -7.39
CA PRO A 16 -17.57 9.96 -7.62
C PRO A 16 -16.54 8.87 -7.96
N LEU A 17 -15.57 9.18 -8.81
CA LEU A 17 -14.52 8.22 -9.21
C LEU A 17 -13.57 7.83 -8.07
N VAL A 18 -13.48 8.62 -7.00
CA VAL A 18 -12.63 8.28 -5.84
C VAL A 18 -13.08 6.98 -5.17
N TYR A 19 -14.39 6.72 -5.14
CA TYR A 19 -14.92 5.47 -4.58
C TYR A 19 -14.46 4.23 -5.37
N LEU A 20 -14.33 4.35 -6.69
CA LEU A 20 -13.84 3.27 -7.55
C LEU A 20 -12.33 3.04 -7.37
N VAL A 21 -11.55 4.13 -7.28
CA VAL A 21 -10.11 4.06 -7.02
C VAL A 21 -9.84 3.45 -5.65
N GLU A 22 -10.56 3.88 -4.61
CA GLU A 22 -10.45 3.33 -3.26
C GLU A 22 -10.80 1.83 -3.22
N ALA A 23 -11.89 1.43 -3.89
CA ALA A 23 -12.26 0.01 -3.96
C ALA A 23 -11.22 -0.83 -4.72
N ALA A 24 -10.62 -0.31 -5.78
CA ALA A 24 -9.56 -1.00 -6.51
C ALA A 24 -8.30 -1.16 -5.64
N ASP A 25 -7.93 -0.13 -4.90
CA ASP A 25 -6.81 -0.14 -3.97
C ASP A 25 -7.05 -1.15 -2.84
N ASP A 26 -8.17 -1.07 -2.15
CA ASP A 26 -8.58 -1.99 -1.09
C ASP A 26 -8.55 -3.47 -1.54
N ILE A 27 -9.07 -3.77 -2.74
CA ILE A 27 -9.12 -5.13 -3.30
C ILE A 27 -7.71 -5.60 -3.65
N CYS A 28 -6.93 -4.78 -4.36
CA CYS A 28 -5.59 -5.15 -4.80
C CYS A 28 -4.66 -5.37 -3.62
N TYR A 29 -4.59 -4.42 -2.69
CA TYR A 29 -3.75 -4.52 -1.50
C TYR A 29 -4.05 -5.80 -0.73
N GLN A 30 -5.31 -6.02 -0.35
CA GLN A 30 -5.66 -7.17 0.49
C GLN A 30 -5.33 -8.51 -0.19
N MET A 31 -5.56 -8.62 -1.51
CA MET A 31 -5.32 -9.88 -2.21
C MET A 31 -3.84 -10.11 -2.52
N MET A 32 -3.09 -9.06 -2.80
CA MET A 32 -1.65 -9.16 -3.02
C MET A 32 -0.90 -9.46 -1.72
N ASP A 33 -1.29 -8.85 -0.61
CA ASP A 33 -0.69 -9.12 0.70
C ASP A 33 -0.80 -10.60 1.11
N ILE A 34 -1.95 -11.22 0.83
CA ILE A 34 -2.15 -12.66 1.07
C ILE A 34 -1.21 -13.50 0.20
N GLU A 35 -1.05 -13.17 -1.09
CA GLU A 35 -0.15 -13.88 -1.99
C GLU A 35 1.31 -13.65 -1.60
N ASP A 36 1.66 -12.42 -1.25
CA ASP A 36 3.03 -12.09 -0.86
C ASP A 36 3.40 -12.71 0.49
N ALA A 37 2.44 -12.94 1.38
CA ALA A 37 2.65 -13.68 2.62
C ALA A 37 2.81 -15.21 2.40
N TYR A 38 2.20 -15.75 1.36
CA TYR A 38 2.33 -17.16 1.00
C TYR A 38 3.74 -17.51 0.49
N LYS A 39 4.35 -16.65 -0.33
CA LYS A 39 5.67 -16.91 -0.93
C LYS A 39 6.78 -17.15 0.11
N PRO A 40 6.96 -16.31 1.15
CA PRO A 40 7.90 -16.51 2.25
C PRO A 40 7.38 -17.48 3.33
N LYS A 41 6.22 -18.11 3.13
CA LYS A 41 5.58 -19.05 4.06
C LYS A 41 5.16 -18.44 5.41
N ILE A 42 4.83 -17.15 5.43
CA ILE A 42 4.17 -16.51 6.57
C ILE A 42 2.77 -17.11 6.74
N LEU A 43 2.08 -17.36 5.61
CA LEU A 43 0.88 -18.19 5.54
C LEU A 43 1.21 -19.52 4.88
N THR A 44 0.70 -20.62 5.42
CA THR A 44 0.81 -21.93 4.78
C THR A 44 -0.08 -22.02 3.54
N THR A 45 0.16 -23.02 2.70
CA THR A 45 -0.67 -23.30 1.52
C THR A 45 -2.14 -23.51 1.91
N GLU A 46 -2.36 -24.28 2.96
CA GLU A 46 -3.69 -24.62 3.45
C GLU A 46 -4.41 -23.38 3.97
N GLU A 47 -3.75 -22.60 4.83
CA GLU A 47 -4.31 -21.34 5.34
C GLU A 47 -4.66 -20.37 4.22
N THR A 48 -3.79 -20.22 3.22
CA THR A 48 -4.01 -19.34 2.06
C THR A 48 -5.23 -19.79 1.25
N LYS A 49 -5.34 -21.08 0.94
CA LYS A 49 -6.46 -21.64 0.20
C LYS A 49 -7.77 -21.51 0.98
N GLU A 50 -7.76 -21.88 2.25
CA GLU A 50 -8.95 -21.78 3.12
C GLU A 50 -9.43 -20.33 3.19
N LEU A 51 -8.53 -19.38 3.41
CA LEU A 51 -8.85 -17.96 3.49
C LEU A 51 -9.54 -17.47 2.20
N LEU A 52 -8.95 -17.78 1.02
CA LEU A 52 -9.52 -17.37 -0.27
C LEU A 52 -10.82 -18.12 -0.60
N MET A 53 -10.99 -19.35 -0.14
CA MET A 53 -12.23 -20.13 -0.36
C MET A 53 -13.42 -19.56 0.41
N THR A 54 -13.22 -18.88 1.55
CA THR A 54 -14.33 -18.31 2.36
C THR A 54 -15.20 -17.31 1.60
N TYR A 55 -14.65 -16.68 0.56
CA TYR A 55 -15.38 -15.72 -0.28
C TYR A 55 -16.51 -16.36 -1.10
N PHE A 56 -16.46 -17.68 -1.34
CA PHE A 56 -17.37 -18.39 -2.23
C PHE A 56 -18.45 -19.18 -1.46
N SER A 57 -19.58 -19.41 -2.12
CA SER A 57 -20.61 -20.31 -1.62
C SER A 57 -20.07 -21.75 -1.52
N GLU A 58 -20.69 -22.57 -0.67
CA GLU A 58 -20.29 -23.97 -0.49
C GLU A 58 -20.31 -24.76 -1.82
N GLU A 59 -21.32 -24.54 -2.64
CA GLU A 59 -21.40 -25.13 -3.98
C GLU A 59 -20.21 -24.75 -4.86
N ARG A 60 -19.83 -23.46 -4.85
CA ARG A 60 -18.68 -22.97 -5.63
C ARG A 60 -17.37 -23.51 -5.07
N GLN A 61 -17.23 -23.59 -3.73
CA GLN A 61 -16.07 -24.19 -3.09
C GLN A 61 -15.90 -25.66 -3.50
N GLU A 62 -16.99 -26.43 -3.53
CA GLU A 62 -16.94 -27.83 -3.95
C GLU A 62 -16.51 -27.96 -5.42
N HIS A 63 -17.03 -27.11 -6.30
CA HIS A 63 -16.59 -27.07 -7.68
C HIS A 63 -15.10 -26.75 -7.80
N LEU A 64 -14.60 -25.76 -7.05
CA LEU A 64 -13.19 -25.41 -7.02
C LEU A 64 -12.30 -26.55 -6.51
N ARG A 65 -12.72 -27.26 -5.45
CA ARG A 65 -12.01 -28.45 -4.96
C ARG A 65 -11.91 -29.54 -6.02
N LYS A 66 -13.00 -29.79 -6.78
CA LYS A 66 -12.96 -30.75 -7.90
C LYS A 66 -12.01 -30.30 -9.02
N THR A 67 -11.99 -29.03 -9.35
CA THR A 67 -11.05 -28.46 -10.34
C THR A 67 -9.61 -28.64 -9.89
N PHE A 68 -9.32 -28.46 -8.62
CA PHE A 68 -7.95 -28.60 -8.08
C PHE A 68 -7.44 -30.04 -7.95
N LEU A 69 -8.32 -31.03 -8.14
CA LEU A 69 -7.85 -32.41 -8.34
C LEU A 69 -7.20 -32.64 -9.69
N ILE A 70 -7.49 -31.76 -10.66
CA ILE A 70 -6.96 -31.81 -12.04
C ILE A 70 -5.72 -30.88 -12.16
N VAL A 71 -5.76 -29.72 -11.53
CA VAL A 71 -4.65 -28.75 -11.51
C VAL A 71 -3.73 -29.10 -10.34
N ASN A 72 -2.58 -29.70 -10.64
CA ASN A 72 -1.65 -30.18 -9.61
C ASN A 72 -0.71 -29.09 -9.06
N ASP A 73 -0.47 -28.00 -9.80
CA ASP A 73 0.40 -26.92 -9.34
C ASP A 73 -0.33 -26.05 -8.31
N VAL A 74 0.25 -26.00 -7.12
CA VAL A 74 -0.30 -25.25 -5.98
C VAL A 74 -0.29 -23.74 -6.23
N ASN A 75 0.74 -23.23 -6.92
CA ASN A 75 0.82 -21.79 -7.21
C ASN A 75 -0.26 -21.40 -8.23
N GLU A 76 -0.52 -22.26 -9.23
CA GLU A 76 -1.65 -22.05 -10.17
C GLU A 76 -2.99 -22.08 -9.45
N GLN A 77 -3.20 -22.97 -8.49
CA GLN A 77 -4.42 -23.02 -7.67
C GLN A 77 -4.63 -21.73 -6.89
N ILE A 78 -3.58 -21.22 -6.22
CA ILE A 78 -3.63 -19.97 -5.45
C ILE A 78 -3.86 -18.77 -6.37
N ALA A 79 -3.17 -18.69 -7.50
CA ALA A 79 -3.35 -17.63 -8.48
C ALA A 79 -4.78 -17.62 -9.05
N TYR A 80 -5.35 -18.78 -9.30
CA TYR A 80 -6.73 -18.91 -9.75
C TYR A 80 -7.73 -18.46 -8.67
N LEU A 81 -7.53 -18.86 -7.40
CA LEU A 81 -8.36 -18.42 -6.28
C LEU A 81 -8.29 -16.90 -6.11
N ARG A 82 -7.10 -16.33 -6.08
CA ARG A 82 -6.89 -14.89 -6.00
C ARG A 82 -7.64 -14.15 -7.10
N SER A 83 -7.43 -14.55 -8.37
CA SER A 83 -8.10 -13.92 -9.52
C SER A 83 -9.62 -14.03 -9.44
N SER A 84 -10.12 -15.18 -8.94
CA SER A 84 -11.55 -15.41 -8.76
C SER A 84 -12.14 -14.52 -7.65
N VAL A 85 -11.42 -14.32 -6.54
CA VAL A 85 -11.83 -13.41 -5.44
C VAL A 85 -11.82 -11.96 -5.92
N ILE A 86 -10.74 -11.51 -6.60
CA ILE A 86 -10.68 -10.18 -7.18
C ILE A 86 -11.87 -9.93 -8.11
N GLY A 87 -12.17 -10.86 -9.02
CA GLY A 87 -13.32 -10.75 -9.91
C GLY A 87 -14.67 -10.73 -9.19
N LEU A 88 -14.81 -11.44 -8.06
CA LEU A 88 -16.00 -11.38 -7.21
C LEU A 88 -16.13 -9.99 -6.57
N LEU A 89 -15.08 -9.49 -5.92
CA LEU A 89 -15.10 -8.21 -5.22
C LEU A 89 -15.31 -7.03 -6.17
N ILE A 90 -14.73 -7.06 -7.37
CA ILE A 90 -14.99 -6.06 -8.41
C ILE A 90 -16.48 -6.03 -8.76
N ARG A 91 -17.11 -7.17 -9.02
CA ARG A 91 -18.54 -7.23 -9.32
C ARG A 91 -19.40 -6.70 -8.17
N GLU A 92 -19.07 -7.06 -6.95
CA GLU A 92 -19.79 -6.61 -5.76
C GLU A 92 -19.67 -5.10 -5.57
N CYS A 93 -18.46 -4.52 -5.66
CA CYS A 93 -18.25 -3.08 -5.54
C CYS A 93 -18.92 -2.32 -6.69
N THR A 94 -18.87 -2.86 -7.93
CA THR A 94 -19.59 -2.27 -9.07
C THR A 94 -21.09 -2.24 -8.83
N ARG A 95 -21.67 -3.33 -8.33
CA ARG A 95 -23.09 -3.38 -7.97
C ARG A 95 -23.43 -2.31 -6.92
N VAL A 96 -22.66 -2.22 -5.84
CA VAL A 96 -22.87 -1.20 -4.80
C VAL A 96 -22.79 0.21 -5.38
N PHE A 97 -21.83 0.48 -6.26
CA PHE A 97 -21.69 1.78 -6.91
C PHE A 97 -22.94 2.15 -7.73
N LEU A 98 -23.45 1.20 -8.52
CA LEU A 98 -24.64 1.42 -9.36
C LEU A 98 -25.92 1.56 -8.50
N ASP A 99 -26.07 0.73 -7.45
CA ASP A 99 -27.22 0.78 -6.55
C ASP A 99 -27.30 2.12 -5.77
N HIS A 100 -26.13 2.77 -5.55
CA HIS A 100 -26.02 4.03 -4.82
C HIS A 100 -25.61 5.23 -5.72
N GLU A 101 -25.78 5.13 -7.03
CA GLU A 101 -25.33 6.14 -7.99
C GLU A 101 -25.82 7.56 -7.62
N GLN A 102 -27.09 7.71 -7.25
CA GLN A 102 -27.67 9.01 -6.90
C GLN A 102 -27.04 9.62 -5.65
N GLU A 103 -26.77 8.81 -4.62
CA GLU A 103 -26.10 9.26 -3.40
C GLU A 103 -24.64 9.66 -3.67
N ILE A 104 -23.95 8.90 -4.53
CA ILE A 104 -22.57 9.16 -4.93
C ILE A 104 -22.49 10.48 -5.73
N LEU A 105 -23.37 10.67 -6.71
CA LEU A 105 -23.40 11.86 -7.55
C LEU A 105 -23.81 13.11 -6.77
N SER A 106 -24.71 12.98 -5.78
CA SER A 106 -25.12 14.10 -4.91
C SER A 106 -24.11 14.38 -3.78
N GLY A 107 -23.08 13.52 -3.60
CA GLY A 107 -22.07 13.66 -2.54
C GLY A 107 -22.57 13.28 -1.14
N THR A 108 -23.65 12.54 -1.04
CA THR A 108 -24.26 12.10 0.24
C THR A 108 -23.89 10.68 0.63
N PHE A 109 -23.25 9.92 -0.27
CA PHE A 109 -22.79 8.57 0.03
C PHE A 109 -21.68 8.58 1.08
N GLU A 110 -21.84 7.81 2.15
CA GLU A 110 -20.89 7.71 3.23
C GLU A 110 -20.23 6.31 3.29
N GLY A 111 -18.92 6.28 3.59
CA GLY A 111 -18.12 5.07 3.71
C GLY A 111 -17.45 4.67 2.40
N SER A 112 -17.12 3.39 2.25
CA SER A 112 -16.48 2.80 1.07
C SER A 112 -17.35 1.70 0.46
N LEU A 113 -17.15 1.43 -0.85
CA LEU A 113 -17.93 0.41 -1.56
C LEU A 113 -17.74 -0.98 -0.96
N ILE A 114 -16.51 -1.32 -0.58
CA ILE A 114 -16.17 -2.63 -0.02
C ILE A 114 -16.90 -2.95 1.30
N LYS A 115 -17.33 -1.93 2.04
CA LYS A 115 -18.08 -2.10 3.29
C LYS A 115 -19.56 -2.37 3.09
N ARG A 116 -20.07 -2.23 1.85
CA ARG A 116 -21.50 -2.39 1.50
C ARG A 116 -21.77 -3.55 0.54
N ILE A 117 -20.77 -4.39 0.27
CA ILE A 117 -20.93 -5.61 -0.53
C ILE A 117 -21.78 -6.65 0.21
N ALA A 118 -22.16 -7.73 -0.49
CA ALA A 118 -22.94 -8.80 0.11
C ALA A 118 -22.27 -9.41 1.36
N GLU A 119 -23.09 -9.93 2.29
CA GLU A 119 -22.67 -10.36 3.61
C GLU A 119 -21.50 -11.36 3.60
N ARG A 120 -21.58 -12.41 2.76
CA ARG A 120 -20.53 -13.44 2.71
C ARG A 120 -19.16 -12.87 2.27
N PRO A 121 -19.02 -12.20 1.12
CA PRO A 121 -17.75 -11.61 0.74
C PRO A 121 -17.30 -10.50 1.70
N ALA A 122 -18.20 -9.77 2.36
CA ALA A 122 -17.85 -8.79 3.39
C ALA A 122 -17.25 -9.45 4.63
N ALA A 123 -17.84 -10.54 5.11
CA ALA A 123 -17.31 -11.32 6.25
C ALA A 123 -15.94 -11.93 5.90
N ALA A 124 -15.79 -12.50 4.70
CA ALA A 124 -14.54 -13.06 4.23
C ALA A 124 -13.44 -11.97 4.09
N TYR A 125 -13.78 -10.80 3.56
CA TYR A 125 -12.86 -9.67 3.46
C TYR A 125 -12.40 -9.18 4.84
N LYS A 126 -13.33 -9.01 5.76
CA LYS A 126 -13.02 -8.65 7.15
C LYS A 126 -12.08 -9.67 7.80
N HIS A 127 -12.35 -10.96 7.63
CA HIS A 127 -11.48 -12.02 8.14
C HIS A 127 -10.09 -11.98 7.51
N SER A 128 -10.00 -11.73 6.20
CA SER A 128 -8.72 -11.54 5.51
C SER A 128 -7.92 -10.37 6.10
N VAL A 129 -8.56 -9.23 6.36
CA VAL A 129 -7.92 -8.08 7.02
C VAL A 129 -7.43 -8.45 8.43
N GLU A 130 -8.22 -9.16 9.21
CA GLU A 130 -7.82 -9.63 10.55
C GLU A 130 -6.58 -10.56 10.49
N VAL A 131 -6.52 -11.46 9.52
CA VAL A 131 -5.37 -12.34 9.28
C VAL A 131 -4.15 -11.50 8.87
N SER A 132 -4.30 -10.53 7.97
CA SER A 132 -3.21 -9.64 7.56
C SER A 132 -2.63 -8.89 8.76
N ILE A 133 -3.47 -8.28 9.57
CA ILE A 133 -3.03 -7.52 10.76
C ILE A 133 -2.33 -8.43 11.78
N ASN A 134 -2.87 -9.62 12.03
CA ASN A 134 -2.39 -10.45 13.14
C ASN A 134 -1.23 -11.37 12.78
N LYS A 135 -1.13 -11.82 11.52
CA LYS A 135 -0.09 -12.76 11.06
C LYS A 135 0.92 -12.11 10.12
N ILE A 136 0.44 -11.36 9.10
CA ILE A 136 1.31 -10.85 8.04
C ILE A 136 2.11 -9.65 8.56
N TYR A 137 1.42 -8.57 8.95
CA TYR A 137 2.08 -7.31 9.34
C TYR A 137 2.82 -7.40 10.68
N ARG A 138 2.54 -8.43 11.49
CA ARG A 138 3.27 -8.72 12.73
C ARG A 138 4.33 -9.81 12.55
N SER A 139 4.55 -10.31 11.35
CA SER A 139 5.64 -11.22 11.10
C SER A 139 6.99 -10.51 11.30
N ARG A 140 7.99 -11.24 11.79
CA ARG A 140 9.29 -10.65 12.10
C ARG A 140 9.93 -10.00 10.87
N ASP A 141 9.84 -10.65 9.74
CA ASP A 141 10.45 -10.16 8.49
C ASP A 141 9.82 -8.84 8.04
N VAL A 142 8.50 -8.68 8.15
CA VAL A 142 7.80 -7.43 7.82
C VAL A 142 8.15 -6.34 8.81
N LEU A 143 8.15 -6.64 10.12
CA LEU A 143 8.51 -5.66 11.15
C LEU A 143 9.95 -5.16 11.00
N ASP A 144 10.90 -6.04 10.67
CA ASP A 144 12.29 -5.65 10.44
C ASP A 144 12.43 -4.69 9.25
N VAL A 145 11.66 -4.93 8.16
CA VAL A 145 11.62 -4.03 7.00
C VAL A 145 10.97 -2.69 7.34
N GLU A 146 9.85 -2.69 8.06
CA GLU A 146 9.17 -1.46 8.49
C GLU A 146 10.06 -0.60 9.40
N LEU A 147 10.71 -1.21 10.40
CA LEU A 147 11.63 -0.50 11.31
C LEU A 147 12.81 0.10 10.55
N ALA A 148 13.40 -0.67 9.63
CA ALA A 148 14.49 -0.20 8.80
C ALA A 148 14.04 0.95 7.88
N GLY A 149 12.91 0.78 7.18
CA GLY A 149 12.33 1.78 6.27
C GLY A 149 12.01 3.09 6.99
N PHE A 150 11.34 3.00 8.15
CA PHE A 150 11.05 4.17 8.98
C PHE A 150 12.33 4.95 9.34
N ARG A 151 13.38 4.24 9.78
CA ARG A 151 14.64 4.87 10.15
C ARG A 151 15.36 5.49 8.95
N ILE A 152 15.38 4.80 7.81
CA ILE A 152 16.01 5.30 6.58
C ILE A 152 15.34 6.59 6.13
N ILE A 153 14.02 6.56 5.92
CA ILE A 153 13.27 7.71 5.41
C ILE A 153 13.32 8.89 6.37
N SER A 154 13.13 8.67 7.68
CA SER A 154 13.22 9.76 8.67
C SER A 154 14.59 10.41 8.67
N THR A 155 15.67 9.63 8.63
CA THR A 155 17.04 10.17 8.61
C THR A 155 17.32 10.97 7.34
N LEU A 156 16.91 10.45 6.17
CA LEU A 156 17.08 11.17 4.90
C LEU A 156 16.29 12.48 4.91
N LEU A 157 15.04 12.48 5.36
CA LEU A 157 14.21 13.68 5.49
C LEU A 157 14.86 14.71 6.43
N GLU A 158 15.24 14.32 7.63
CA GLU A 158 15.85 15.21 8.62
C GLU A 158 17.11 15.89 8.05
N LEU A 159 18.03 15.11 7.48
CA LEU A 159 19.29 15.63 6.95
C LEU A 159 19.08 16.52 5.74
N MET A 160 18.21 16.14 4.80
CA MET A 160 17.96 16.92 3.59
C MET A 160 17.15 18.19 3.87
N ILE A 161 16.19 18.17 4.79
CA ILE A 161 15.48 19.37 5.22
C ILE A 161 16.41 20.33 5.96
N ASP A 162 17.28 19.84 6.87
CA ASP A 162 18.31 20.71 7.49
C ASP A 162 19.23 21.32 6.44
N ALA A 163 19.63 20.53 5.44
CA ALA A 163 20.50 21.03 4.37
C ALA A 163 19.87 22.18 3.57
N VAL A 164 18.60 22.09 3.19
CA VAL A 164 17.93 23.15 2.41
C VAL A 164 17.48 24.33 3.27
N THR A 165 17.38 24.17 4.58
CA THR A 165 17.08 25.26 5.51
C THR A 165 18.32 26.01 5.97
N SER A 166 19.49 25.35 5.95
CA SER A 166 20.80 25.92 6.33
C SER A 166 21.86 25.65 5.24
N PRO A 167 21.69 26.18 4.02
CA PRO A 167 22.51 25.82 2.86
C PRO A 167 23.94 26.35 2.93
N GLU A 168 24.25 27.26 3.86
CA GLU A 168 25.56 27.82 4.06
C GLU A 168 26.56 26.86 4.71
N LYS A 169 26.06 25.84 5.43
CA LYS A 169 26.91 24.84 6.10
C LYS A 169 27.62 23.96 5.06
N THR A 170 28.89 23.63 5.30
CA THR A 170 29.71 22.80 4.40
C THR A 170 29.05 21.45 4.12
N TYR A 171 28.53 20.79 5.15
CA TYR A 171 27.87 19.51 5.01
C TYR A 171 26.54 19.61 4.24
N SER A 172 25.78 20.68 4.42
CA SER A 172 24.56 20.95 3.67
C SER A 172 24.84 21.05 2.17
N LYS A 173 25.92 21.74 1.77
CA LYS A 173 26.32 21.84 0.35
C LYS A 173 26.57 20.46 -0.25
N LEU A 174 27.30 19.59 0.44
CA LEU A 174 27.57 18.23 -0.04
C LEU A 174 26.28 17.42 -0.26
N LEU A 175 25.29 17.57 0.63
CA LEU A 175 23.99 16.91 0.48
C LEU A 175 23.18 17.48 -0.70
N ILE A 176 23.16 18.82 -0.85
CA ILE A 176 22.47 19.51 -1.94
C ILE A 176 23.07 19.13 -3.28
N ASP A 177 24.41 19.12 -3.40
CA ASP A 177 25.14 18.75 -4.62
C ASP A 177 24.88 17.28 -5.04
N ARG A 178 24.40 16.44 -4.11
CA ARG A 178 24.04 15.05 -4.38
C ARG A 178 22.69 14.89 -5.07
N VAL A 179 21.82 15.90 -4.99
CA VAL A 179 20.47 15.86 -5.57
C VAL A 179 20.54 16.11 -7.07
N SER A 180 19.77 15.33 -7.84
CA SER A 180 19.67 15.51 -9.29
C SER A 180 19.11 16.88 -9.65
N SER A 181 19.65 17.49 -10.72
CA SER A 181 19.24 18.80 -11.23
C SER A 181 17.77 18.87 -11.71
N GLN A 182 17.09 17.75 -11.81
CA GLN A 182 15.64 17.72 -12.10
C GLN A 182 14.77 18.28 -10.95
N TYR A 183 15.31 18.34 -9.74
CA TYR A 183 14.64 18.89 -8.55
C TYR A 183 15.14 20.32 -8.28
N ASN A 184 14.23 21.27 -8.11
CA ASN A 184 14.56 22.69 -7.89
C ASN A 184 15.00 22.96 -6.44
N ILE A 185 16.06 22.26 -5.99
CA ILE A 185 16.53 22.30 -4.60
C ILE A 185 17.21 23.65 -4.23
N ASN A 186 17.59 24.44 -5.22
CA ASN A 186 18.25 25.75 -5.03
C ASN A 186 17.28 26.93 -5.22
N SER A 187 15.96 26.71 -5.19
CA SER A 187 14.98 27.79 -5.28
C SER A 187 15.20 28.86 -4.21
N PRO A 188 14.98 30.15 -4.51
CA PRO A 188 14.98 31.22 -3.50
C PRO A 188 13.84 31.05 -2.48
N VAL A 189 12.78 30.31 -2.84
CA VAL A 189 11.60 30.08 -2.00
C VAL A 189 11.78 28.84 -1.14
N LEU A 190 11.75 28.98 0.17
CA LEU A 190 11.96 27.86 1.10
C LEU A 190 10.96 26.71 0.87
N TYR A 191 9.70 27.04 0.64
CA TYR A 191 8.67 26.03 0.37
C TYR A 191 9.02 25.13 -0.83
N GLU A 192 9.51 25.74 -1.92
CA GLU A 192 9.90 24.98 -3.12
C GLU A 192 11.11 24.10 -2.86
N ARG A 193 12.08 24.55 -2.04
CA ARG A 193 13.22 23.71 -1.64
C ARG A 193 12.78 22.51 -0.82
N ILE A 194 11.88 22.71 0.14
CA ILE A 194 11.32 21.62 0.93
C ILE A 194 10.54 20.65 0.03
N GLN A 195 9.71 21.17 -0.89
CA GLN A 195 8.99 20.34 -1.84
C GLN A 195 9.94 19.51 -2.72
N ALA A 196 11.02 20.11 -3.22
CA ALA A 196 12.04 19.41 -4.00
C ALA A 196 12.70 18.26 -3.21
N VAL A 197 12.92 18.42 -1.89
CA VAL A 197 13.41 17.34 -1.02
C VAL A 197 12.38 16.21 -0.92
N LEU A 198 11.10 16.54 -0.72
CA LEU A 198 10.02 15.55 -0.63
C LEU A 198 9.91 14.77 -1.95
N ASP A 199 9.92 15.46 -3.07
CA ASP A 199 9.85 14.86 -4.41
C ASP A 199 11.08 13.96 -4.69
N TYR A 200 12.28 14.39 -4.27
CA TYR A 200 13.50 13.61 -4.41
C TYR A 200 13.45 12.32 -3.61
N ILE A 201 13.03 12.38 -2.33
CA ILE A 201 12.97 11.19 -1.45
C ILE A 201 11.83 10.27 -1.85
N SER A 202 10.64 10.80 -2.16
CA SER A 202 9.49 9.98 -2.59
C SER A 202 9.71 9.29 -3.94
N GLY A 203 10.58 9.85 -4.79
CA GLY A 203 10.95 9.26 -6.08
C GLY A 203 12.03 8.17 -5.99
N MET A 204 12.58 7.88 -4.80
CA MET A 204 13.61 6.85 -4.64
C MET A 204 13.00 5.44 -4.68
N THR A 205 13.76 4.50 -5.24
CA THR A 205 13.52 3.08 -4.97
C THR A 205 14.09 2.70 -3.59
N ASP A 206 13.59 1.62 -3.00
CA ASP A 206 14.06 1.12 -1.69
C ASP A 206 15.58 0.89 -1.68
N VAL A 207 16.09 0.30 -2.75
CA VAL A 207 17.54 0.03 -2.91
C VAL A 207 18.33 1.33 -2.94
N PHE A 208 17.85 2.34 -3.65
CA PHE A 208 18.52 3.63 -3.73
C PHE A 208 18.49 4.37 -2.39
N ALA A 209 17.36 4.39 -1.71
CA ALA A 209 17.22 5.02 -0.40
C ALA A 209 18.14 4.35 0.65
N LEU A 210 18.21 3.03 0.66
CA LEU A 210 19.11 2.26 1.53
C LEU A 210 20.58 2.54 1.22
N ASP A 211 20.97 2.58 -0.05
CA ASP A 211 22.35 2.86 -0.47
C ASP A 211 22.76 4.29 -0.08
N LEU A 212 21.89 5.27 -0.35
CA LEU A 212 22.12 6.65 0.06
C LEU A 212 22.25 6.81 1.57
N TYR A 213 21.33 6.19 2.32
CA TYR A 213 21.37 6.17 3.78
C TYR A 213 22.69 5.59 4.31
N ARG A 214 23.16 4.47 3.76
CA ARG A 214 24.43 3.84 4.16
C ARG A 214 25.62 4.75 3.87
N LYS A 215 25.66 5.40 2.70
CA LYS A 215 26.72 6.33 2.31
C LYS A 215 26.76 7.56 3.21
N ILE A 216 25.62 8.17 3.49
CA ILE A 216 25.52 9.36 4.36
C ILE A 216 25.96 9.04 5.79
N ASN A 217 25.60 7.85 6.31
CA ASN A 217 25.99 7.41 7.65
C ASN A 217 27.39 6.78 7.73
N GLY A 218 28.16 6.74 6.65
CA GLY A 218 29.50 6.14 6.62
C GLY A 218 29.55 4.62 6.73
N ASN A 219 28.41 3.95 6.53
CA ASN A 219 28.29 2.49 6.59
C ASN A 219 28.64 1.80 5.26
N SER A 220 28.87 2.58 4.21
CA SER A 220 29.32 2.11 2.90
C SER A 220 30.10 3.22 2.22
N LEU A 221 31.29 2.91 1.75
CA LEU A 221 32.07 3.82 0.90
C LEU A 221 31.86 3.44 -0.57
N PRO A 222 31.95 4.43 -1.51
CA PRO A 222 31.99 4.11 -2.93
C PRO A 222 33.15 3.16 -3.19
N ALA A 223 32.92 2.13 -4.01
CA ALA A 223 34.03 1.34 -4.56
C ALA A 223 34.88 2.28 -5.44
N VAL A 224 36.16 2.41 -5.09
CA VAL A 224 37.15 3.18 -5.84
C VAL A 224 37.66 2.31 -6.99
#